data_1b859390ab99fc7fa31437d5256bc482
#
_entry.id   1b859390ab99fc7fa31437d5256bc482
#
_cell.length_a   1.000
_cell.length_b   1.000
_cell.length_c   1.000
_cell.angle_alpha   90.00
_cell.angle_beta   90.00
_cell.angle_gamma   90.00
#
_symmetry.space_group_name_H-M   'P 1'
#
loop_
_entity.id
_entity.type
_entity.pdbx_description
1 polymer ?
#
loop_
_entity_poly.entity_id
_entity_poly.type
_entity_poly.pdbx_seq_one_letter_code
_entity_poly.pdbx_strand_id
1 'polypeptide(L)'
;MVNKKQKFQSLVIGGTGATGKCLLELLLKNEKCKKVIHIGRSPSEIDYKGDKLVDITIKSMFFINKTKPYWLENDIFFNCIGTTRSRAGSAKSFVDIELGISKIAARMASESKIKHASLISAQGANSNKWGPEFVHPLLYLKTMGEKEQTIISDFSFNSVSIFRPGFLNRGSSNNSKLIDKLIKGFSLPVYQLAKAMMLDAEKSIFNPGSSKKINFYEGNQKIKNLF
;
A
#
# COMPACT_ATOMS: atom_id res chain seq x y z
N MET A 1 -10.18 -23.82 -27.31
CA MET A 1 -10.72 -23.12 -26.15
C MET A 1 -10.01 -21.77 -26.04
N VAL A 2 -10.70 -20.64 -26.25
CA VAL A 2 -10.11 -19.32 -26.14
C VAL A 2 -9.76 -19.08 -24.67
N ASN A 3 -8.47 -18.99 -24.38
CA ASN A 3 -7.94 -18.70 -23.05
C ASN A 3 -8.50 -17.33 -22.60
N LYS A 4 -9.58 -17.32 -21.82
CA LYS A 4 -10.09 -16.07 -21.22
C LYS A 4 -8.95 -15.52 -20.38
N LYS A 5 -8.25 -14.47 -20.88
CA LYS A 5 -7.21 -13.78 -20.13
C LYS A 5 -7.78 -13.45 -18.74
N GLN A 6 -7.23 -14.06 -17.71
CA GLN A 6 -7.66 -13.82 -16.32
C GLN A 6 -7.51 -12.34 -16.01
N LYS A 7 -8.55 -11.71 -15.49
CA LYS A 7 -8.57 -10.29 -15.14
C LYS A 7 -8.88 -10.14 -13.66
N PHE A 8 -8.43 -9.04 -13.07
CA PHE A 8 -8.65 -8.69 -11.66
C PHE A 8 -9.20 -7.27 -11.51
N GLN A 9 -9.78 -6.99 -10.35
CA GLN A 9 -10.14 -5.67 -9.87
C GLN A 9 -9.30 -5.30 -8.64
N SER A 10 -8.97 -4.04 -8.48
CA SER A 10 -8.14 -3.56 -7.38
C SER A 10 -8.74 -2.36 -6.68
N LEU A 11 -8.54 -2.31 -5.36
CA LEU A 11 -8.87 -1.16 -4.53
C LEU A 11 -7.58 -0.61 -3.92
N VAL A 12 -7.39 0.70 -4.03
CA VAL A 12 -6.19 1.41 -3.56
C VAL A 12 -6.60 2.50 -2.57
N ILE A 13 -6.01 2.50 -1.39
CA ILE A 13 -6.04 3.65 -0.46
C ILE A 13 -4.67 4.31 -0.39
N GLY A 14 -4.64 5.63 -0.19
CA GLY A 14 -3.40 6.39 -0.22
C GLY A 14 -2.88 6.66 -1.65
N GLY A 15 -3.76 6.63 -2.65
CA GLY A 15 -3.44 6.85 -4.06
C GLY A 15 -2.89 8.25 -4.40
N THR A 16 -3.10 9.25 -3.55
CA THR A 16 -2.51 10.60 -3.69
C THR A 16 -1.06 10.69 -3.17
N GLY A 17 -0.57 9.66 -2.47
CA GLY A 17 0.83 9.56 -2.05
C GLY A 17 1.76 9.18 -3.21
N ALA A 18 3.06 9.41 -3.05
CA ALA A 18 4.04 9.20 -4.13
C ALA A 18 4.01 7.77 -4.72
N THR A 19 4.00 6.74 -3.86
CA THR A 19 3.92 5.35 -4.33
C THR A 19 2.52 5.00 -4.84
N GLY A 20 1.48 5.46 -4.14
CA GLY A 20 0.09 5.18 -4.51
C GLY A 20 -0.27 5.77 -5.88
N LYS A 21 0.20 6.99 -6.20
CA LYS A 21 0.00 7.61 -7.52
C LYS A 21 0.65 6.78 -8.63
N CYS A 22 1.91 6.39 -8.45
CA CYS A 22 2.59 5.50 -9.40
C CYS A 22 1.86 4.15 -9.55
N LEU A 23 1.33 3.60 -8.46
CA LEU A 23 0.59 2.34 -8.48
C LEU A 23 -0.72 2.47 -9.27
N LEU A 24 -1.49 3.53 -9.05
CA LEU A 24 -2.70 3.80 -9.82
C LEU A 24 -2.40 3.90 -11.32
N GLU A 25 -1.38 4.67 -11.71
CA GLU A 25 -0.96 4.80 -13.11
C GLU A 25 -0.58 3.45 -13.74
N LEU A 26 0.15 2.60 -13.00
CA LEU A 26 0.53 1.25 -13.44
C LEU A 26 -0.68 0.34 -13.61
N LEU A 27 -1.61 0.34 -12.65
CA LEU A 27 -2.83 -0.45 -12.69
C LEU A 27 -3.75 -0.03 -13.85
N LEU A 28 -3.83 1.27 -14.13
CA LEU A 28 -4.61 1.78 -15.26
C LEU A 28 -4.04 1.35 -16.61
N LYS A 29 -2.73 1.24 -16.74
CA LYS A 29 -2.04 0.75 -17.94
C LYS A 29 -2.03 -0.78 -18.07
N ASN A 30 -2.30 -1.51 -16.98
CA ASN A 30 -2.25 -2.98 -16.98
C ASN A 30 -3.53 -3.57 -17.61
N GLU A 31 -3.41 -4.26 -18.74
CA GLU A 31 -4.54 -4.87 -19.47
C GLU A 31 -5.28 -5.96 -18.67
N LYS A 32 -4.63 -6.60 -17.70
CA LYS A 32 -5.24 -7.60 -16.83
C LYS A 32 -6.06 -6.97 -15.70
N CYS A 33 -5.79 -5.73 -15.32
CA CYS A 33 -6.59 -4.99 -14.38
C CYS A 33 -7.80 -4.39 -15.10
N LYS A 34 -9.01 -4.84 -14.79
CA LYS A 34 -10.24 -4.35 -15.45
C LYS A 34 -10.85 -3.14 -14.78
N LYS A 35 -10.59 -2.94 -13.48
CA LYS A 35 -11.15 -1.83 -12.69
C LYS A 35 -10.20 -1.48 -11.54
N VAL A 36 -10.06 -0.20 -11.29
CA VAL A 36 -9.28 0.37 -10.19
C VAL A 36 -10.20 1.28 -9.38
N ILE A 37 -10.39 0.98 -8.11
CA ILE A 37 -11.09 1.84 -7.19
C ILE A 37 -10.06 2.57 -6.33
N HIS A 38 -10.05 3.88 -6.39
CA HIS A 38 -9.30 4.73 -5.47
C HIS A 38 -10.24 5.30 -4.41
N ILE A 39 -9.84 5.19 -3.14
CA ILE A 39 -10.54 5.85 -2.04
C ILE A 39 -9.55 6.77 -1.33
N GLY A 40 -9.84 8.05 -1.31
CA GLY A 40 -8.96 9.08 -0.75
C GLY A 40 -9.71 10.25 -0.11
N ARG A 41 -8.95 11.20 0.48
CA ARG A 41 -9.50 12.48 0.98
C ARG A 41 -9.63 13.53 -0.14
N SER A 42 -8.94 13.31 -1.22
CA SER A 42 -8.97 14.10 -2.44
C SER A 42 -8.92 13.18 -3.64
N PRO A 43 -9.33 13.65 -4.83
CA PRO A 43 -9.18 12.90 -6.07
C PRO A 43 -7.74 12.49 -6.34
N SER A 44 -7.54 11.44 -7.12
CA SER A 44 -6.22 10.90 -7.48
C SER A 44 -5.38 11.84 -8.34
N GLU A 45 -6.01 12.85 -8.96
CA GLU A 45 -5.38 13.78 -9.90
C GLU A 45 -4.69 13.08 -11.10
N ILE A 46 -5.21 11.91 -11.48
CA ILE A 46 -4.74 11.18 -12.66
C ILE A 46 -5.64 11.53 -13.84
N ASP A 47 -5.05 12.08 -14.89
CA ASP A 47 -5.78 12.31 -16.14
C ASP A 47 -5.99 10.96 -16.85
N TYR A 48 -7.15 10.37 -16.59
CA TYR A 48 -7.56 9.11 -17.20
C TYR A 48 -8.97 9.24 -17.80
N LYS A 49 -9.04 9.11 -19.13
CA LYS A 49 -10.30 9.17 -19.87
C LYS A 49 -10.83 7.76 -20.13
N GLY A 50 -11.60 7.22 -19.18
CA GLY A 50 -12.19 5.89 -19.32
C GLY A 50 -12.86 5.39 -18.04
N ASP A 51 -13.61 4.30 -18.14
CA ASP A 51 -14.44 3.75 -17.05
C ASP A 51 -13.65 2.84 -16.07
N LYS A 52 -12.36 2.66 -16.31
CA LYS A 52 -11.53 1.75 -15.51
C LYS A 52 -11.22 2.32 -14.13
N LEU A 53 -11.11 3.66 -13.97
CA LEU A 53 -10.88 4.33 -12.70
C LEU A 53 -12.21 4.78 -12.07
N VAL A 54 -12.43 4.35 -10.83
CA VAL A 54 -13.50 4.87 -9.97
C VAL A 54 -12.84 5.58 -8.80
N ASP A 55 -12.98 6.90 -8.76
CA ASP A 55 -12.32 7.77 -7.78
C ASP A 55 -13.34 8.24 -6.73
N ILE A 56 -13.17 7.79 -5.51
CA ILE A 56 -14.09 8.04 -4.38
C ILE A 56 -13.42 8.97 -3.38
N THR A 57 -14.02 10.13 -3.17
CA THR A 57 -13.54 11.12 -2.21
C THR A 57 -14.40 11.13 -0.95
N ILE A 58 -13.73 11.06 0.22
CA ILE A 58 -14.37 11.14 1.54
C ILE A 58 -13.70 12.20 2.41
N LYS A 59 -14.47 12.86 3.27
CA LYS A 59 -13.95 13.95 4.14
C LYS A 59 -12.81 13.52 5.06
N SER A 60 -12.83 12.27 5.52
CA SER A 60 -11.79 11.72 6.40
C SER A 60 -11.67 10.21 6.19
N MET A 61 -10.46 9.69 6.16
CA MET A 61 -10.20 8.25 6.04
C MET A 61 -10.68 7.44 7.25
N PHE A 62 -10.96 8.07 8.38
CA PHE A 62 -11.60 7.40 9.53
C PHE A 62 -13.06 7.02 9.24
N PHE A 63 -13.68 7.62 8.22
CA PHE A 63 -15.02 7.29 7.75
C PHE A 63 -15.03 6.37 6.53
N ILE A 64 -13.92 5.67 6.27
CA ILE A 64 -13.78 4.79 5.10
C ILE A 64 -14.85 3.68 5.07
N ASN A 65 -15.42 3.30 6.21
CA ASN A 65 -16.55 2.37 6.32
C ASN A 65 -17.80 2.84 5.56
N LYS A 66 -17.97 4.13 5.32
CA LYS A 66 -19.06 4.68 4.49
C LYS A 66 -18.94 4.32 3.02
N THR A 67 -17.79 3.80 2.60
CA THR A 67 -17.53 3.41 1.20
C THR A 67 -17.77 1.92 0.94
N LYS A 68 -18.45 1.22 1.84
CA LYS A 68 -18.66 -0.25 1.81
C LYS A 68 -19.06 -0.82 0.44
N PRO A 69 -19.97 -0.20 -0.35
CA PRO A 69 -20.35 -0.77 -1.66
C PRO A 69 -19.20 -0.88 -2.66
N TYR A 70 -18.17 -0.02 -2.55
CA TYR A 70 -17.04 0.00 -3.46
C TYR A 70 -15.99 -1.07 -3.15
N TRP A 71 -16.09 -1.77 -2.01
CA TRP A 71 -15.14 -2.81 -1.61
C TRP A 71 -15.48 -4.16 -2.22
N LEU A 72 -16.72 -4.37 -2.60
CA LEU A 72 -17.20 -5.62 -3.18
C LEU A 72 -16.55 -5.89 -4.55
N GLU A 73 -16.42 -7.16 -4.90
CA GLU A 73 -15.89 -7.64 -6.19
C GLU A 73 -14.43 -7.27 -6.48
N ASN A 74 -13.69 -6.67 -5.54
CA ASN A 74 -12.25 -6.49 -5.72
C ASN A 74 -11.49 -7.77 -5.36
N ASP A 75 -10.42 -8.04 -6.09
CA ASP A 75 -9.53 -9.18 -5.85
C ASP A 75 -8.32 -8.77 -5.00
N ILE A 76 -7.89 -7.50 -5.13
CA ILE A 76 -6.67 -6.98 -4.52
C ILE A 76 -6.97 -5.70 -3.76
N PHE A 77 -6.47 -5.63 -2.52
CA PHE A 77 -6.43 -4.43 -1.70
C PHE A 77 -4.99 -3.93 -1.56
N PHE A 78 -4.74 -2.70 -2.00
CA PHE A 78 -3.46 -2.02 -1.82
C PHE A 78 -3.57 -0.93 -0.75
N ASN A 79 -2.79 -1.06 0.31
CA ASN A 79 -2.67 -0.06 1.35
C ASN A 79 -1.38 0.74 1.18
N CYS A 80 -1.51 1.91 0.57
CA CYS A 80 -0.45 2.89 0.38
C CYS A 80 -0.56 4.08 1.36
N ILE A 81 -1.37 3.94 2.43
CA ILE A 81 -1.46 4.97 3.48
C ILE A 81 -0.09 5.11 4.15
N GLY A 82 0.33 6.35 4.28
CA GLY A 82 1.54 6.73 4.99
C GLY A 82 1.54 8.20 5.37
N THR A 83 2.08 8.52 6.54
CA THR A 83 2.28 9.88 6.99
C THR A 83 3.64 10.03 7.68
N THR A 84 4.02 11.26 7.98
CA THR A 84 5.17 11.56 8.85
C THR A 84 4.68 12.15 10.16
N ARG A 85 5.51 12.07 11.20
CA ARG A 85 5.21 12.70 12.51
C ARG A 85 4.88 14.19 12.37
N SER A 86 5.64 14.90 11.52
CA SER A 86 5.42 16.31 11.24
C SER A 86 4.06 16.57 10.60
N ARG A 87 3.68 15.79 9.59
CA ARG A 87 2.36 15.92 8.92
C ARG A 87 1.20 15.52 9.81
N ALA A 88 1.40 14.55 10.68
CA ALA A 88 0.38 14.08 11.61
C ALA A 88 0.14 15.06 12.76
N GLY A 89 1.11 15.91 13.10
CA GLY A 89 1.04 16.89 14.18
C GLY A 89 1.32 16.30 15.57
N SER A 90 0.90 15.07 15.88
CA SER A 90 1.14 14.43 17.18
C SER A 90 1.51 12.95 17.06
N ALA A 91 2.10 12.33 18.11
CA ALA A 91 2.39 10.90 18.14
C ALA A 91 1.10 10.10 18.01
N LYS A 92 0.09 10.48 18.77
CA LYS A 92 -1.24 9.86 18.72
C LYS A 92 -1.83 9.93 17.31
N SER A 93 -1.86 11.10 16.68
CA SER A 93 -2.37 11.25 15.30
C SER A 93 -1.57 10.43 14.28
N PHE A 94 -0.25 10.30 14.48
CA PHE A 94 0.59 9.45 13.64
C PHE A 94 0.16 7.99 13.74
N VAL A 95 -0.01 7.45 14.93
CA VAL A 95 -0.48 6.07 15.18
C VAL A 95 -1.90 5.88 14.63
N ASP A 96 -2.80 6.81 14.90
CA ASP A 96 -4.19 6.76 14.41
C ASP A 96 -4.26 6.72 12.88
N ILE A 97 -3.40 7.46 12.16
CA ILE A 97 -3.36 7.45 10.70
C ILE A 97 -2.72 6.18 10.17
N GLU A 98 -1.55 5.79 10.68
CA GLU A 98 -0.80 4.64 10.14
C GLU A 98 -1.46 3.30 10.50
N LEU A 99 -1.78 3.09 11.76
CA LEU A 99 -2.35 1.85 12.26
C LEU A 99 -3.89 1.88 12.22
N GLY A 100 -4.50 2.93 12.75
CA GLY A 100 -5.96 3.02 12.90
C GLY A 100 -6.70 2.95 11.57
N ILE A 101 -6.34 3.79 10.59
CA ILE A 101 -6.96 3.75 9.26
C ILE A 101 -6.67 2.43 8.56
N SER A 102 -5.43 1.92 8.65
CA SER A 102 -5.04 0.65 8.03
C SER A 102 -5.82 -0.52 8.59
N LYS A 103 -6.11 -0.52 9.90
CA LYS A 103 -6.93 -1.55 10.57
C LYS A 103 -8.38 -1.52 10.09
N ILE A 104 -9.00 -0.34 9.99
CA ILE A 104 -10.37 -0.20 9.48
C ILE A 104 -10.44 -0.69 8.03
N ALA A 105 -9.49 -0.27 7.18
CA ALA A 105 -9.44 -0.65 5.78
C ALA A 105 -9.21 -2.16 5.58
N ALA A 106 -8.30 -2.77 6.34
CA ALA A 106 -8.06 -4.21 6.29
C ALA A 106 -9.28 -5.03 6.72
N ARG A 107 -10.02 -4.55 7.73
CA ARG A 107 -11.30 -5.16 8.14
C ARG A 107 -12.29 -5.15 6.97
N MET A 108 -12.50 -4.00 6.32
CA MET A 108 -13.42 -3.88 5.21
C MET A 108 -13.01 -4.76 4.02
N ALA A 109 -11.71 -4.83 3.71
CA ALA A 109 -11.18 -5.70 2.67
C ALA A 109 -11.47 -7.18 2.96
N SER A 110 -11.22 -7.60 4.20
CA SER A 110 -11.47 -8.98 4.66
C SER A 110 -12.98 -9.31 4.65
N GLU A 111 -13.83 -8.44 5.18
CA GLU A 111 -15.30 -8.61 5.17
C GLU A 111 -15.86 -8.67 3.74
N SER A 112 -15.23 -7.95 2.80
CA SER A 112 -15.58 -7.96 1.38
C SER A 112 -14.97 -9.15 0.61
N LYS A 113 -14.29 -10.07 1.31
CA LYS A 113 -13.68 -11.29 0.76
C LYS A 113 -12.61 -11.02 -0.31
N ILE A 114 -11.90 -9.90 -0.19
CA ILE A 114 -10.75 -9.59 -1.04
C ILE A 114 -9.66 -10.64 -0.79
N LYS A 115 -9.11 -11.20 -1.86
CA LYS A 115 -8.22 -12.37 -1.79
C LYS A 115 -6.80 -12.01 -1.36
N HIS A 116 -6.29 -10.86 -1.81
CA HIS A 116 -4.91 -10.43 -1.60
C HIS A 116 -4.85 -9.03 -0.99
N ALA A 117 -4.03 -8.89 0.07
CA ALA A 117 -3.70 -7.59 0.65
C ALA A 117 -2.21 -7.27 0.46
N SER A 118 -1.91 -6.10 -0.06
CA SER A 118 -0.54 -5.58 -0.27
C SER A 118 -0.34 -4.31 0.56
N LEU A 119 0.68 -4.29 1.40
CA LEU A 119 0.93 -3.25 2.39
C LEU A 119 2.32 -2.64 2.24
N ILE A 120 2.40 -1.32 2.26
CA ILE A 120 3.67 -0.60 2.45
C ILE A 120 3.94 -0.45 3.96
N SER A 121 5.10 -0.93 4.37
CA SER A 121 5.64 -0.82 5.71
C SER A 121 7.03 -0.16 5.67
N ALA A 122 7.93 -0.51 6.57
CA ALA A 122 9.28 0.03 6.63
C ALA A 122 10.31 -1.03 7.01
N GLN A 123 11.52 -0.90 6.51
CA GLN A 123 12.64 -1.73 6.93
C GLN A 123 12.88 -1.59 8.44
N GLY A 124 13.02 -2.71 9.13
CA GLY A 124 13.18 -2.76 10.58
C GLY A 124 11.88 -2.62 11.39
N ALA A 125 10.70 -2.69 10.75
CA ALA A 125 9.40 -2.72 11.43
C ALA A 125 9.32 -3.90 12.39
N ASN A 126 8.87 -3.64 13.64
CA ASN A 126 8.78 -4.66 14.68
C ASN A 126 7.79 -4.25 15.77
N SER A 127 6.68 -4.98 15.89
CA SER A 127 5.60 -4.73 16.87
C SER A 127 6.04 -4.85 18.33
N ASN A 128 7.05 -5.68 18.59
CA ASN A 128 7.56 -5.92 19.95
C ASN A 128 8.62 -4.89 20.37
N LYS A 129 8.98 -3.96 19.48
CA LYS A 129 9.98 -2.95 19.80
C LYS A 129 9.47 -1.97 20.85
N TRP A 130 10.30 -1.64 21.84
CA TRP A 130 10.03 -0.53 22.72
C TRP A 130 10.01 0.78 21.88
N GLY A 131 8.91 1.50 21.92
CA GLY A 131 8.69 2.66 21.06
C GLY A 131 7.81 3.70 21.75
N PRO A 132 8.38 4.50 22.68
CA PRO A 132 7.62 5.53 23.37
C PRO A 132 7.31 6.72 22.44
N GLU A 133 6.25 7.45 22.74
CA GLU A 133 5.75 8.55 21.90
C GLU A 133 6.76 9.67 21.67
N PHE A 134 7.68 9.89 22.63
CA PHE A 134 8.70 10.94 22.57
C PHE A 134 9.93 10.54 21.74
N VAL A 135 10.11 9.25 21.38
CA VAL A 135 11.21 8.75 20.52
C VAL A 135 10.65 8.33 19.18
N HIS A 136 10.43 9.28 18.29
CA HIS A 136 9.72 9.04 17.04
C HIS A 136 10.27 7.88 16.17
N PRO A 137 11.60 7.70 15.96
CA PRO A 137 12.08 6.57 15.15
C PRO A 137 11.71 5.20 15.71
N LEU A 138 11.66 5.06 17.04
CA LEU A 138 11.26 3.82 17.69
C LEU A 138 9.75 3.61 17.61
N LEU A 139 8.98 4.68 17.89
CA LEU A 139 7.53 4.67 17.72
C LEU A 139 7.15 4.32 16.27
N TYR A 140 7.83 4.90 15.29
CA TYR A 140 7.59 4.62 13.88
C TYR A 140 7.76 3.13 13.57
N LEU A 141 8.90 2.53 13.93
CA LEU A 141 9.17 1.11 13.66
C LEU A 141 8.21 0.18 14.40
N LYS A 142 7.84 0.53 15.62
CA LYS A 142 6.80 -0.20 16.38
C LYS A 142 5.45 -0.13 15.68
N THR A 143 4.98 1.06 15.35
CA THR A 143 3.69 1.27 14.68
C THR A 143 3.61 0.54 13.34
N MET A 144 4.70 0.55 12.56
CA MET A 144 4.75 -0.22 11.31
C MET A 144 4.65 -1.72 11.57
N GLY A 145 5.33 -2.24 12.59
CA GLY A 145 5.21 -3.65 12.98
C GLY A 145 3.80 -4.03 13.46
N GLU A 146 3.16 -3.18 14.26
CA GLU A 146 1.77 -3.38 14.70
C GLU A 146 0.78 -3.36 13.52
N LYS A 147 0.99 -2.48 12.54
CA LYS A 147 0.22 -2.40 11.30
C LYS A 147 0.33 -3.70 10.49
N GLU A 148 1.52 -4.27 10.36
CA GLU A 148 1.76 -5.55 9.70
C GLU A 148 1.07 -6.69 10.45
N GLN A 149 1.30 -6.79 11.77
CA GLN A 149 0.72 -7.84 12.61
C GLN A 149 -0.80 -7.82 12.54
N THR A 150 -1.42 -6.64 12.58
CA THR A 150 -2.87 -6.48 12.45
C THR A 150 -3.41 -7.07 11.15
N ILE A 151 -2.77 -6.79 10.01
CA ILE A 151 -3.24 -7.31 8.72
C ILE A 151 -3.05 -8.83 8.62
N ILE A 152 -1.96 -9.35 9.19
CA ILE A 152 -1.64 -10.78 9.14
C ILE A 152 -2.55 -11.60 10.03
N SER A 153 -2.80 -11.13 11.26
CA SER A 153 -3.40 -11.94 12.33
C SER A 153 -4.89 -11.68 12.53
N ASP A 154 -5.33 -10.41 12.42
CA ASP A 154 -6.70 -10.04 12.76
C ASP A 154 -7.69 -10.25 11.60
N PHE A 155 -7.20 -10.45 10.36
CA PHE A 155 -8.02 -10.50 9.16
C PHE A 155 -7.71 -11.69 8.25
N SER A 156 -8.72 -12.11 7.48
CA SER A 156 -8.63 -13.26 6.59
C SER A 156 -8.36 -12.82 5.14
N PHE A 157 -7.18 -13.18 4.64
CA PHE A 157 -6.77 -13.06 3.23
C PHE A 157 -6.14 -14.37 2.78
N ASN A 158 -6.30 -14.73 1.51
CA ASN A 158 -5.58 -15.89 0.94
C ASN A 158 -4.07 -15.61 0.89
N SER A 159 -3.70 -14.36 0.63
CA SER A 159 -2.30 -13.94 0.64
C SER A 159 -2.15 -12.50 1.13
N VAL A 160 -1.03 -12.25 1.82
CA VAL A 160 -0.62 -10.91 2.30
C VAL A 160 0.82 -10.67 1.88
N SER A 161 1.08 -9.52 1.29
CA SER A 161 2.44 -9.10 0.93
C SER A 161 2.81 -7.80 1.64
N ILE A 162 3.88 -7.86 2.40
CA ILE A 162 4.43 -6.76 3.20
C ILE A 162 5.70 -6.26 2.55
N PHE A 163 5.66 -5.02 2.07
CA PHE A 163 6.82 -4.35 1.49
C PHE A 163 7.47 -3.45 2.54
N ARG A 164 8.69 -3.78 2.93
CA ARG A 164 9.53 -3.06 3.89
C ARG A 164 10.69 -2.35 3.17
N PRO A 165 10.41 -1.27 2.41
CA PRO A 165 11.47 -0.53 1.75
C PRO A 165 12.37 0.16 2.77
N GLY A 166 13.63 0.37 2.38
CA GLY A 166 14.51 1.33 3.01
C GLY A 166 14.18 2.76 2.55
N PHE A 167 15.20 3.55 2.25
CA PHE A 167 14.98 4.90 1.74
C PHE A 167 14.28 4.91 0.37
N LEU A 168 13.19 5.68 0.28
CA LEU A 168 12.44 5.87 -0.96
C LEU A 168 12.83 7.18 -1.64
N ASN A 169 13.12 7.10 -2.94
CA ASN A 169 13.30 8.28 -3.77
C ASN A 169 11.96 8.66 -4.40
N ARG A 170 11.45 9.86 -4.06
CA ARG A 170 10.15 10.38 -4.52
C ARG A 170 10.24 11.25 -5.77
N GLY A 171 11.45 11.42 -6.34
CA GLY A 171 11.63 12.12 -7.62
C GLY A 171 11.45 13.65 -7.61
N SER A 172 11.14 14.26 -6.47
CA SER A 172 10.97 15.70 -6.39
C SER A 172 11.39 16.25 -5.03
N SER A 173 12.57 16.79 -4.93
CA SER A 173 12.81 17.97 -4.08
C SER A 173 14.03 18.72 -4.59
N ASN A 174 13.84 20.00 -4.87
CA ASN A 174 14.88 20.95 -5.30
C ASN A 174 15.94 21.22 -4.22
N ASN A 175 15.98 20.50 -3.12
CA ASN A 175 16.74 20.87 -1.93
C ASN A 175 17.85 19.90 -1.52
N SER A 176 18.42 19.11 -2.36
CA SER A 176 19.77 18.58 -2.08
C SER A 176 20.33 17.67 -3.17
N LYS A 177 20.77 18.26 -4.29
CA LYS A 177 21.48 17.53 -5.35
C LYS A 177 22.68 16.70 -4.83
N LEU A 178 23.27 17.06 -3.72
CA LEU A 178 24.38 16.36 -3.10
C LEU A 178 23.93 15.13 -2.26
N ILE A 179 22.87 15.27 -1.47
CA ILE A 179 22.33 14.15 -0.66
C ILE A 179 21.67 13.12 -1.61
N ASP A 180 20.92 13.59 -2.63
CA ASP A 180 20.34 12.70 -3.65
C ASP A 180 21.43 11.93 -4.42
N LYS A 181 22.59 12.51 -4.66
CA LYS A 181 23.71 11.84 -5.33
C LYS A 181 24.36 10.76 -4.47
N LEU A 182 24.48 10.99 -3.15
CA LEU A 182 25.00 10.03 -2.17
C LEU A 182 24.00 8.88 -1.89
N ILE A 183 22.70 9.17 -1.85
CA ILE A 183 21.64 8.20 -1.54
C ILE A 183 21.15 7.46 -2.80
N LYS A 184 21.46 7.97 -4.00
CA LYS A 184 20.95 7.43 -5.28
C LYS A 184 21.26 5.94 -5.51
N GLY A 185 22.38 5.44 -4.97
CA GLY A 185 22.73 4.01 -5.02
C GLY A 185 21.95 3.12 -4.03
N PHE A 186 21.48 3.69 -2.93
CA PHE A 186 20.83 2.96 -1.83
C PHE A 186 19.32 3.18 -1.76
N SER A 187 18.77 4.17 -2.47
CA SER A 187 17.34 4.47 -2.48
C SER A 187 16.58 3.63 -3.51
N LEU A 188 15.29 3.36 -3.20
CA LEU A 188 14.35 2.72 -4.12
C LEU A 188 13.44 3.79 -4.71
N PRO A 189 13.39 3.97 -6.05
CA PRO A 189 12.39 4.81 -6.68
C PRO A 189 10.97 4.33 -6.35
N VAL A 190 10.07 5.25 -6.00
CA VAL A 190 8.68 4.90 -5.65
C VAL A 190 7.95 4.17 -6.78
N TYR A 191 8.30 4.47 -8.04
CA TYR A 191 7.78 3.74 -9.20
C TYR A 191 8.17 2.24 -9.17
N GLN A 192 9.41 1.92 -8.77
CA GLN A 192 9.86 0.53 -8.68
C GLN A 192 9.14 -0.21 -7.55
N LEU A 193 8.90 0.45 -6.41
CA LEU A 193 8.09 -0.13 -5.34
C LEU A 193 6.67 -0.40 -5.81
N ALA A 194 6.03 0.57 -6.47
CA ALA A 194 4.69 0.42 -7.01
C ALA A 194 4.61 -0.73 -8.04
N LYS A 195 5.60 -0.83 -8.92
CA LYS A 195 5.70 -1.92 -9.91
C LYS A 195 5.85 -3.28 -9.24
N ALA A 196 6.72 -3.40 -8.23
CA ALA A 196 6.90 -4.62 -7.46
C ALA A 196 5.60 -5.05 -6.76
N MET A 197 4.88 -4.10 -6.13
CA MET A 197 3.59 -4.36 -5.49
C MET A 197 2.55 -4.89 -6.49
N MET A 198 2.46 -4.29 -7.67
CA MET A 198 1.53 -4.73 -8.72
C MET A 198 1.86 -6.13 -9.23
N LEU A 199 3.12 -6.40 -9.55
CA LEU A 199 3.55 -7.71 -10.08
C LEU A 199 3.38 -8.84 -9.07
N ASP A 200 3.71 -8.60 -7.80
CA ASP A 200 3.51 -9.57 -6.73
C ASP A 200 2.03 -9.88 -6.49
N ALA A 201 1.19 -8.85 -6.45
CA ALA A 201 -0.25 -9.00 -6.27
C ALA A 201 -0.87 -9.77 -7.45
N GLU A 202 -0.49 -9.46 -8.69
CA GLU A 202 -0.92 -10.16 -9.88
C GLU A 202 -0.53 -11.66 -9.83
N LYS A 203 0.72 -11.96 -9.46
CA LYS A 203 1.20 -13.34 -9.26
C LYS A 203 0.40 -14.07 -8.19
N SER A 204 0.10 -13.39 -7.08
CA SER A 204 -0.64 -13.96 -5.95
C SER A 204 -2.08 -14.31 -6.30
N ILE A 205 -2.73 -13.54 -7.19
CA ILE A 205 -4.10 -13.77 -7.62
C ILE A 205 -4.18 -14.86 -8.69
N PHE A 206 -3.25 -14.88 -9.64
CA PHE A 206 -3.31 -15.84 -10.75
C PHE A 206 -2.68 -17.18 -10.44
N ASN A 207 -1.79 -17.24 -9.43
CA ASN A 207 -1.18 -18.48 -8.95
C ASN A 207 -1.39 -18.64 -7.44
N PRO A 208 -2.65 -18.75 -6.98
CA PRO A 208 -2.93 -18.93 -5.56
C PRO A 208 -2.40 -20.29 -5.10
N GLY A 209 -1.69 -20.28 -3.97
CA GLY A 209 -1.33 -21.55 -3.30
C GLY A 209 -2.54 -22.17 -2.60
N SER A 210 -2.38 -23.39 -2.11
CA SER A 210 -3.41 -24.13 -1.35
C SER A 210 -3.60 -23.64 0.09
N SER A 211 -2.68 -22.83 0.62
CA SER A 211 -2.71 -22.29 1.99
C SER A 211 -2.47 -20.79 2.00
N LYS A 212 -2.83 -20.12 3.14
CA LYS A 212 -2.54 -18.69 3.36
C LYS A 212 -1.05 -18.43 3.18
N LYS A 213 -0.72 -17.47 2.32
CA LYS A 213 0.66 -17.09 2.02
C LYS A 213 0.97 -15.70 2.53
N ILE A 214 2.07 -15.56 3.27
CA ILE A 214 2.58 -14.27 3.75
C ILE A 214 3.96 -14.06 3.17
N ASN A 215 4.12 -12.97 2.39
CA ASN A 215 5.38 -12.60 1.76
C ASN A 215 5.94 -11.35 2.45
N PHE A 216 7.23 -11.39 2.82
CA PHE A 216 7.97 -10.23 3.32
C PHE A 216 9.07 -9.85 2.34
N TYR A 217 9.01 -8.63 1.82
CA TYR A 217 10.02 -8.02 0.95
C TYR A 217 10.76 -6.93 1.71
N GLU A 218 11.79 -7.32 2.47
CA GLU A 218 12.57 -6.41 3.31
C GLU A 218 13.83 -5.95 2.60
N GLY A 219 14.01 -4.64 2.55
CA GLY A 219 15.14 -3.99 1.89
C GLY A 219 14.93 -3.80 0.38
N ASN A 220 15.60 -2.77 -0.12
CA ASN A 220 15.43 -2.32 -1.51
C ASN A 220 15.81 -3.37 -2.54
N GLN A 221 16.82 -4.22 -2.23
CA GLN A 221 17.28 -5.25 -3.17
C GLN A 221 16.25 -6.36 -3.37
N LYS A 222 15.63 -6.86 -2.29
CA LYS A 222 14.58 -7.89 -2.41
C LYS A 222 13.37 -7.39 -3.19
N ILE A 223 13.04 -6.10 -3.03
CA ILE A 223 11.93 -5.48 -3.78
C ILE A 223 12.30 -5.37 -5.27
N LYS A 224 13.54 -4.98 -5.59
CA LYS A 224 14.02 -4.92 -6.99
C LYS A 224 14.04 -6.27 -7.68
N ASN A 225 14.25 -7.36 -6.97
CA ASN A 225 14.31 -8.71 -7.55
C ASN A 225 12.93 -9.26 -7.99
N LEU A 226 11.84 -8.48 -7.82
CA LEU A 226 10.51 -8.87 -8.30
C LEU A 226 10.24 -8.54 -9.79
N PHE A 227 11.19 -7.83 -10.44
CA PHE A 227 11.03 -7.43 -11.85
C PHE A 227 12.36 -7.43 -12.60
#